data_5c8f5a357cbc352680cf8cc3a9e84682
#
_entry.id   5c8f5a357cbc352680cf8cc3a9e84682
#
_cell.length_a   1.000
_cell.length_b   1.000
_cell.length_c   1.000
_cell.angle_alpha   90.00
_cell.angle_beta   90.00
_cell.angle_gamma   90.00
#
_symmetry.space_group_name_H-M   'P 1'
#
loop_
_entity.id
_entity.type
_entity.pdbx_description
1 polymer ?
#
loop_
_entity_poly.entity_id
_entity_poly.type
_entity_poly.pdbx_seq_one_letter_code
_entity_poly.pdbx_strand_id
1 'polypeptide(L)'
;EGAIADKVILDNGDSLTGTIEKMTDGKLTLKTDYAGNIEIQMGRVKQIISDNPLAVHLTSGEVVTGKVKPDEEGKLAVEPSPERGATTVEMQKIASINPPPKVLPKWHGNVTAGGYLQSGNIDRAGGSFSAEALRRTEDDRFKLRYIFNYAEEDDEVTTRNHYGEIKY
;
A
#
# COMPACT_ATOMS: atom_id res chain seq x y z
N GLU A 1 -20.63 21.99 -9.68
CA GLU A 1 -21.32 21.14 -8.70
C GLU A 1 -20.45 21.15 -7.45
N GLY A 2 -20.94 21.82 -6.37
CA GLY A 2 -20.22 21.88 -5.13
C GLY A 2 -20.18 20.48 -4.51
N ALA A 3 -18.98 20.01 -4.19
CA ALA A 3 -18.84 18.77 -3.41
C ALA A 3 -19.62 18.95 -2.09
N ILE A 4 -20.57 18.06 -1.83
CA ILE A 4 -21.29 18.04 -0.56
C ILE A 4 -20.26 17.67 0.49
N ALA A 5 -20.02 18.59 1.42
CA ALA A 5 -19.02 18.38 2.46
C ALA A 5 -19.52 17.35 3.47
N ASP A 6 -18.63 16.44 3.86
CA ASP A 6 -18.89 15.49 4.92
C ASP A 6 -18.94 16.23 6.27
N LYS A 7 -19.67 15.67 7.22
CA LYS A 7 -19.83 16.23 8.55
C LYS A 7 -19.47 15.21 9.62
N VAL A 8 -18.64 15.62 10.54
CA VAL A 8 -18.21 14.80 11.70
C VAL A 8 -18.69 15.51 12.97
N ILE A 9 -19.44 14.82 13.80
CA ILE A 9 -19.95 15.31 15.10
C ILE A 9 -19.17 14.60 16.20
N LEU A 10 -18.59 15.39 17.10
CA LEU A 10 -17.81 14.91 18.23
C LEU A 10 -18.69 14.69 19.48
N ASP A 11 -18.14 13.96 20.45
CA ASP A 11 -18.79 13.66 21.72
C ASP A 11 -19.07 14.89 22.58
N ASN A 12 -18.25 15.95 22.42
CA ASN A 12 -18.44 17.25 23.09
C ASN A 12 -19.48 18.15 22.40
N GLY A 13 -20.10 17.68 21.30
CA GLY A 13 -21.08 18.43 20.52
C GLY A 13 -20.52 19.28 19.39
N ASP A 14 -19.20 19.38 19.25
CA ASP A 14 -18.58 20.10 18.13
C ASP A 14 -18.90 19.41 16.80
N SER A 15 -19.00 20.22 15.76
CA SER A 15 -19.27 19.77 14.41
C SER A 15 -18.21 20.29 13.44
N LEU A 16 -17.54 19.37 12.78
CA LEU A 16 -16.52 19.66 11.77
C LEU A 16 -17.07 19.32 10.39
N THR A 17 -16.79 20.20 9.43
CA THR A 17 -17.20 20.04 8.04
C THR A 17 -15.98 20.01 7.13
N GLY A 18 -15.95 19.06 6.21
CA GLY A 18 -14.83 18.89 5.29
C GLY A 18 -15.01 17.67 4.42
N THR A 19 -13.94 17.08 3.94
CA THR A 19 -13.94 15.83 3.18
C THR A 19 -13.23 14.76 3.99
N ILE A 20 -13.90 13.64 4.24
CA ILE A 20 -13.28 12.48 4.89
C ILE A 20 -12.32 11.83 3.90
N GLU A 21 -11.03 11.93 4.16
CA GLU A 21 -10.02 11.31 3.32
C GLU A 21 -9.83 9.83 3.68
N LYS A 22 -9.56 9.56 4.95
CA LYS A 22 -9.30 8.19 5.45
C LYS A 22 -9.51 8.08 6.95
N MET A 23 -9.68 6.87 7.43
CA MET A 23 -9.52 6.49 8.82
C MET A 23 -8.63 5.25 8.90
N THR A 24 -7.55 5.34 9.63
CA THR A 24 -6.59 4.26 9.90
C THR A 24 -6.06 4.40 11.32
N ASP A 25 -5.77 3.28 11.97
CA ASP A 25 -5.21 3.23 13.33
C ASP A 25 -6.01 4.06 14.36
N GLY A 26 -7.35 4.05 14.20
CA GLY A 26 -8.26 4.78 15.09
C GLY A 26 -8.24 6.30 14.92
N LYS A 27 -7.63 6.84 13.87
CA LYS A 27 -7.58 8.26 13.54
C LYS A 27 -8.30 8.53 12.22
N LEU A 28 -9.28 9.42 12.27
CA LEU A 28 -10.01 9.93 11.12
C LEU A 28 -9.34 11.20 10.60
N THR A 29 -8.96 11.22 9.34
CA THR A 29 -8.41 12.40 8.65
C THR A 29 -9.54 13.11 7.91
N LEU A 30 -9.84 14.34 8.32
CA LEU A 30 -10.80 15.23 7.69
C LEU A 30 -10.05 16.40 7.05
N LYS A 31 -10.19 16.56 5.74
CA LYS A 31 -9.65 17.71 5.01
C LYS A 31 -10.67 18.84 5.02
N THR A 32 -10.26 19.97 5.57
CA THR A 32 -11.06 21.19 5.66
C THR A 32 -10.45 22.30 4.80
N ASP A 33 -11.29 23.22 4.31
CA ASP A 33 -10.83 24.35 3.47
C ASP A 33 -10.09 25.42 4.27
N TYR A 34 -10.34 25.46 5.60
CA TYR A 34 -9.82 26.51 6.49
C TYR A 34 -8.64 26.07 7.37
N ALA A 35 -8.47 24.77 7.60
CA ALA A 35 -7.41 24.27 8.49
C ALA A 35 -6.58 23.13 7.85
N GLY A 36 -6.83 22.79 6.58
CA GLY A 36 -6.19 21.66 5.92
C GLY A 36 -6.62 20.32 6.54
N ASN A 37 -5.69 19.40 6.71
CA ASN A 37 -5.98 18.08 7.25
C ASN A 37 -6.01 18.12 8.77
N ILE A 38 -7.14 17.69 9.33
CA ILE A 38 -7.37 17.56 10.78
C ILE A 38 -7.43 16.06 11.11
N GLU A 39 -6.64 15.63 12.09
CA GLU A 39 -6.72 14.27 12.64
C GLU A 39 -7.63 14.24 13.86
N ILE A 40 -8.62 13.38 13.84
CA ILE A 40 -9.63 13.21 14.89
C ILE A 40 -9.53 11.78 15.41
N GLN A 41 -9.42 11.60 16.71
CA GLN A 41 -9.49 10.27 17.32
C GLN A 41 -10.91 9.69 17.14
N MET A 42 -11.01 8.50 16.56
CA MET A 42 -12.32 7.87 16.28
C MET A 42 -13.16 7.66 17.54
N GLY A 43 -12.53 7.42 18.68
CA GLY A 43 -13.22 7.33 19.98
C GLY A 43 -13.89 8.63 20.45
N ARG A 44 -13.59 9.77 19.83
CA ARG A 44 -14.23 11.08 20.10
C ARG A 44 -15.31 11.41 19.08
N VAL A 45 -15.48 10.57 18.06
CA VAL A 45 -16.50 10.77 17.03
C VAL A 45 -17.80 10.14 17.48
N LYS A 46 -18.85 10.96 17.52
CA LYS A 46 -20.20 10.52 17.85
C LYS A 46 -21.00 10.12 16.62
N GLN A 47 -20.87 10.88 15.53
CA GLN A 47 -21.57 10.62 14.28
C GLN A 47 -20.74 11.05 13.08
N ILE A 48 -20.92 10.35 11.97
CA ILE A 48 -20.37 10.68 10.65
C ILE A 48 -21.53 10.76 9.65
N ILE A 49 -21.52 11.80 8.84
CA ILE A 49 -22.50 12.02 7.78
C ILE A 49 -21.72 12.29 6.50
N SER A 50 -21.93 11.48 5.47
CA SER A 50 -21.28 11.66 4.18
C SER A 50 -22.23 11.28 3.06
N ASP A 51 -22.45 12.22 2.14
CA ASP A 51 -23.14 11.95 0.88
C ASP A 51 -22.21 11.36 -0.18
N ASN A 52 -20.90 11.44 0.05
CA ASN A 52 -19.91 10.76 -0.77
C ASN A 52 -19.81 9.30 -0.33
N PRO A 53 -19.73 8.34 -1.27
CA PRO A 53 -19.56 6.94 -0.89
C PRO A 53 -18.24 6.73 -0.18
N LEU A 54 -18.28 6.20 1.04
CA LEU A 54 -17.10 5.79 1.81
C LEU A 54 -16.97 4.27 1.81
N ALA A 55 -15.74 3.78 1.63
CA ALA A 55 -15.43 2.36 1.81
C ALA A 55 -15.13 2.09 3.29
N VAL A 56 -16.08 1.50 3.99
CA VAL A 56 -15.98 1.15 5.41
C VAL A 56 -15.53 -0.29 5.53
N HIS A 57 -14.32 -0.50 6.04
CA HIS A 57 -13.73 -1.81 6.30
C HIS A 57 -14.00 -2.20 7.77
N LEU A 58 -14.59 -3.34 7.99
CA LEU A 58 -14.88 -3.86 9.32
C LEU A 58 -13.76 -4.75 9.85
N THR A 59 -13.70 -4.89 11.15
CA THR A 59 -12.76 -5.82 11.81
C THR A 59 -13.03 -7.29 11.45
N SER A 60 -14.24 -7.60 10.95
CA SER A 60 -14.58 -8.92 10.38
C SER A 60 -13.93 -9.21 9.02
N GLY A 61 -13.35 -8.19 8.37
CA GLY A 61 -12.83 -8.26 7.00
C GLY A 61 -13.87 -7.90 5.92
N GLU A 62 -15.11 -7.65 6.30
CA GLU A 62 -16.16 -7.20 5.39
C GLU A 62 -15.93 -5.74 5.00
N VAL A 63 -16.26 -5.39 3.75
CA VAL A 63 -16.19 -4.02 3.24
C VAL A 63 -17.56 -3.59 2.77
N VAL A 64 -18.07 -2.51 3.34
CA VAL A 64 -19.33 -1.91 2.94
C VAL A 64 -19.05 -0.52 2.36
N THR A 65 -19.38 -0.32 1.08
CA THR A 65 -19.18 0.98 0.42
C THR A 65 -20.52 1.64 0.19
N GLY A 66 -20.67 2.88 0.66
CA GLY A 66 -21.93 3.61 0.49
C GLY A 66 -21.90 4.98 1.14
N LYS A 67 -23.01 5.70 1.01
CA LYS A 67 -23.24 6.94 1.74
C LYS A 67 -23.44 6.63 3.23
N VAL A 68 -22.91 7.52 4.06
CA VAL A 68 -22.99 7.34 5.51
C VAL A 68 -24.01 8.31 6.10
N LYS A 69 -25.00 7.77 6.77
CA LYS A 69 -26.03 8.54 7.48
C LYS A 69 -25.94 8.31 8.99
N PRO A 70 -26.41 9.27 9.79
CA PRO A 70 -26.52 9.07 11.21
C PRO A 70 -27.56 7.97 11.50
N ASP A 71 -27.20 7.10 12.41
CA ASP A 71 -28.10 6.09 12.99
C ASP A 71 -28.16 6.31 14.51
N GLU A 72 -28.50 5.30 15.26
CA GLU A 72 -28.47 5.34 16.74
C GLU A 72 -27.04 5.67 17.24
N GLU A 73 -26.93 6.14 18.46
CA GLU A 73 -25.65 6.49 19.07
C GLU A 73 -24.64 5.33 19.01
N GLY A 74 -23.46 5.62 18.48
CA GLY A 74 -22.39 4.61 18.28
C GLY A 74 -22.55 3.72 17.05
N LYS A 75 -23.53 4.00 16.18
CA LYS A 75 -23.77 3.26 14.93
C LYS A 75 -23.76 4.19 13.72
N LEU A 76 -23.41 3.62 12.58
CA LEU A 76 -23.47 4.26 11.27
C LEU A 76 -24.36 3.45 10.35
N ALA A 77 -25.29 4.11 9.66
CA ALA A 77 -26.01 3.53 8.55
C ALA A 77 -25.24 3.77 7.26
N VAL A 78 -24.75 2.70 6.63
CA VAL A 78 -24.09 2.76 5.34
C VAL A 78 -25.07 2.32 4.26
N GLU A 79 -25.40 3.21 3.34
CA GLU A 79 -26.31 2.97 2.22
C GLU A 79 -25.53 2.68 0.93
N PRO A 80 -25.38 1.39 0.52
CA PRO A 80 -24.58 1.03 -0.66
C PRO A 80 -25.20 1.54 -1.98
N SER A 81 -26.53 1.53 -2.08
CA SER A 81 -27.30 2.08 -3.19
C SER A 81 -28.76 2.25 -2.76
N PRO A 82 -29.56 3.08 -3.49
CA PRO A 82 -30.99 3.24 -3.18
C PRO A 82 -31.80 1.95 -3.22
N GLU A 83 -31.32 0.93 -3.93
CA GLU A 83 -32.00 -0.37 -4.09
C GLU A 83 -31.64 -1.40 -3.01
N ARG A 84 -30.50 -1.21 -2.35
CA ARG A 84 -30.06 -2.03 -1.22
C ARG A 84 -30.23 -1.22 0.05
N GLY A 85 -31.01 -1.73 0.98
CA GLY A 85 -31.24 -1.09 2.27
C GLY A 85 -29.93 -0.75 3.00
N ALA A 86 -30.00 0.21 3.91
CA ALA A 86 -28.88 0.60 4.74
C ALA A 86 -28.39 -0.58 5.60
N THR A 87 -27.07 -0.71 5.69
CA THR A 87 -26.42 -1.64 6.61
C THR A 87 -25.97 -0.87 7.83
N THR A 88 -26.52 -1.20 9.01
CA THR A 88 -26.09 -0.59 10.27
C THR A 88 -24.78 -1.23 10.74
N VAL A 89 -23.78 -0.40 11.00
CA VAL A 89 -22.44 -0.79 11.45
C VAL A 89 -22.14 -0.12 12.77
N GLU A 90 -21.67 -0.87 13.75
CA GLU A 90 -21.17 -0.32 15.01
C GLU A 90 -19.82 0.38 14.77
N MET A 91 -19.67 1.61 15.23
CA MET A 91 -18.45 2.40 15.03
C MET A 91 -17.21 1.71 15.60
N GLN A 92 -17.36 0.93 16.68
CA GLN A 92 -16.27 0.17 17.30
C GLN A 92 -15.77 -1.00 16.44
N LYS A 93 -16.59 -1.47 15.49
CA LYS A 93 -16.20 -2.54 14.56
C LYS A 93 -15.58 -2.05 13.27
N ILE A 94 -15.40 -0.73 13.12
CA ILE A 94 -14.75 -0.15 11.95
C ILE A 94 -13.23 -0.26 12.13
N ALA A 95 -12.59 -0.99 11.24
CA ALA A 95 -11.13 -1.11 11.18
C ALA A 95 -10.50 0.07 10.42
N SER A 96 -11.10 0.47 9.29
CA SER A 96 -10.64 1.60 8.50
C SER A 96 -11.75 2.15 7.60
N ILE A 97 -11.61 3.41 7.18
CA ILE A 97 -12.46 4.07 6.18
C ILE A 97 -11.53 4.58 5.08
N ASN A 98 -11.86 4.29 3.81
CA ASN A 98 -11.04 4.66 2.65
C ASN A 98 -9.54 4.41 2.88
N PRO A 99 -9.11 3.22 3.32
CA PRO A 99 -7.68 2.99 3.54
C PRO A 99 -6.93 3.23 2.23
N PRO A 100 -5.73 3.81 2.29
CA PRO A 100 -4.90 3.95 1.10
C PRO A 100 -4.69 2.57 0.46
N PRO A 101 -4.63 2.48 -0.87
CA PRO A 101 -4.40 1.21 -1.53
C PRO A 101 -3.12 0.58 -0.99
N LYS A 102 -3.20 -0.68 -0.56
CA LYS A 102 -2.03 -1.41 -0.08
C LYS A 102 -1.03 -1.54 -1.23
N VAL A 103 0.01 -0.73 -1.19
CA VAL A 103 1.09 -0.82 -2.17
C VAL A 103 1.83 -2.13 -1.92
N LEU A 104 1.58 -3.11 -2.77
CA LEU A 104 2.33 -4.36 -2.70
C LEU A 104 3.78 -4.07 -3.10
N PRO A 105 4.75 -4.52 -2.29
CA PRO A 105 6.14 -4.31 -2.61
C PRO A 105 6.49 -5.00 -3.93
N LYS A 106 7.01 -4.23 -4.87
CA LYS A 106 7.42 -4.74 -6.19
C LYS A 106 8.87 -5.23 -6.13
N TRP A 107 9.11 -6.33 -6.83
CA TRP A 107 10.46 -6.77 -7.11
C TRP A 107 11.04 -5.94 -8.26
N HIS A 108 12.23 -5.46 -8.07
CA HIS A 108 13.06 -4.82 -9.09
C HIS A 108 14.30 -5.67 -9.26
N GLY A 109 14.75 -5.83 -10.50
CA GLY A 109 15.93 -6.60 -10.74
C GLY A 109 16.47 -6.35 -12.13
N ASN A 110 17.69 -6.82 -12.32
CA ASN A 110 18.37 -6.80 -13.60
C ASN A 110 19.12 -8.11 -13.79
N VAL A 111 19.25 -8.48 -15.05
CA VAL A 111 20.06 -9.60 -15.48
C VAL A 111 21.01 -9.09 -16.55
N THR A 112 22.28 -9.42 -16.41
CA THR A 112 23.30 -9.07 -17.37
C THR A 112 24.07 -10.33 -17.75
N ALA A 113 24.27 -10.54 -19.04
CA ALA A 113 25.09 -11.61 -19.56
C ALA A 113 26.01 -11.04 -20.64
N GLY A 114 27.23 -11.50 -20.68
CA GLY A 114 28.19 -11.10 -21.66
C GLY A 114 29.23 -12.20 -21.89
N GLY A 115 29.85 -12.18 -23.03
CA GLY A 115 30.93 -13.12 -23.35
C GLY A 115 31.82 -12.58 -24.44
N TYR A 116 32.98 -13.22 -24.59
CA TYR A 116 33.95 -12.91 -25.64
C TYR A 116 34.56 -14.20 -26.14
N LEU A 117 34.93 -14.17 -27.41
CA LEU A 117 35.74 -15.17 -28.08
C LEU A 117 36.89 -14.45 -28.80
N GLN A 118 38.05 -14.93 -28.61
CA GLN A 118 39.29 -14.41 -29.26
C GLN A 118 40.09 -15.59 -29.80
N SER A 119 40.38 -15.57 -31.08
CA SER A 119 41.23 -16.55 -31.71
C SER A 119 42.50 -15.89 -32.28
N GLY A 120 43.65 -16.56 -32.15
CA GLY A 120 44.92 -16.05 -32.60
C GLY A 120 46.07 -16.99 -32.20
N ASN A 121 47.19 -16.42 -31.76
CA ASN A 121 48.30 -17.19 -31.18
C ASN A 121 47.89 -17.88 -29.85
N ILE A 122 46.89 -17.36 -29.21
CA ILE A 122 46.29 -17.87 -27.99
C ILE A 122 44.78 -17.76 -28.19
N ASP A 123 44.05 -18.86 -28.03
CA ASP A 123 42.60 -18.88 -28.08
C ASP A 123 42.03 -18.64 -26.71
N ARG A 124 41.14 -17.66 -26.61
CA ARG A 124 40.48 -17.29 -25.36
C ARG A 124 38.97 -17.24 -25.53
N ALA A 125 38.26 -17.81 -24.56
CA ALA A 125 36.83 -17.65 -24.43
C ALA A 125 36.46 -17.28 -23.01
N GLY A 126 35.43 -16.49 -22.85
CA GLY A 126 34.94 -16.16 -21.51
C GLY A 126 33.52 -15.66 -21.52
N GLY A 127 32.87 -15.79 -20.38
CA GLY A 127 31.53 -15.34 -20.19
C GLY A 127 31.25 -14.90 -18.75
N SER A 128 30.35 -13.96 -18.61
CA SER A 128 29.87 -13.52 -17.32
C SER A 128 28.35 -13.48 -17.31
N PHE A 129 27.79 -13.81 -16.18
CA PHE A 129 26.36 -13.69 -15.91
C PHE A 129 26.17 -13.06 -14.54
N SER A 130 25.28 -12.10 -14.44
CA SER A 130 24.87 -11.57 -13.16
C SER A 130 23.35 -11.37 -13.12
N ALA A 131 22.75 -11.66 -11.97
CA ALA A 131 21.37 -11.41 -11.70
C ALA A 131 21.24 -10.75 -10.32
N GLU A 132 20.42 -9.72 -10.24
CA GLU A 132 20.11 -9.06 -9.00
C GLU A 132 18.60 -8.90 -8.89
N ALA A 133 18.03 -9.16 -7.71
CA ALA A 133 16.65 -8.91 -7.39
C ALA A 133 16.56 -8.18 -6.06
N LEU A 134 15.80 -7.10 -6.01
CA LEU A 134 15.58 -6.24 -4.87
C LEU A 134 14.09 -6.08 -4.62
N ARG A 135 13.68 -6.32 -3.39
CA ARG A 135 12.37 -5.98 -2.87
C ARG A 135 12.55 -5.04 -1.69
N ARG A 136 11.80 -3.94 -1.70
CA ARG A 136 11.81 -2.96 -0.61
C ARG A 136 10.40 -2.70 -0.14
N THR A 137 10.20 -2.73 1.17
CA THR A 137 9.01 -2.24 1.87
C THR A 137 9.37 -1.01 2.70
N GLU A 138 8.46 -0.51 3.50
CA GLU A 138 8.74 0.56 4.47
C GLU A 138 9.62 0.05 5.61
N ASP A 139 9.42 -1.23 6.02
CA ASP A 139 10.04 -1.82 7.19
C ASP A 139 11.25 -2.69 6.86
N ASP A 140 11.32 -3.24 5.63
CA ASP A 140 12.35 -4.20 5.29
C ASP A 140 12.88 -4.07 3.83
N ARG A 141 14.10 -4.57 3.64
CA ARG A 141 14.77 -4.59 2.34
C ARG A 141 15.41 -5.96 2.12
N PHE A 142 14.93 -6.68 1.12
CA PHE A 142 15.47 -7.97 0.72
C PHE A 142 16.20 -7.86 -0.61
N LYS A 143 17.46 -8.32 -0.64
CA LYS A 143 18.32 -8.31 -1.83
C LYS A 143 18.87 -9.71 -2.09
N LEU A 144 18.72 -10.15 -3.32
CA LEU A 144 19.39 -11.33 -3.88
C LEU A 144 20.34 -10.88 -4.96
N ARG A 145 21.56 -11.43 -4.98
CA ARG A 145 22.53 -11.20 -6.03
C ARG A 145 23.28 -12.49 -6.34
N TYR A 146 23.43 -12.77 -7.61
CA TYR A 146 24.24 -13.87 -8.10
C TYR A 146 25.14 -13.41 -9.21
N ILE A 147 26.41 -13.82 -9.18
CA ILE A 147 27.41 -13.54 -10.21
C ILE A 147 28.12 -14.83 -10.57
N PHE A 148 28.27 -15.06 -11.86
CA PHE A 148 29.05 -16.15 -12.41
C PHE A 148 30.03 -15.58 -13.43
N ASN A 149 31.29 -16.03 -13.35
CA ASN A 149 32.31 -15.72 -14.33
C ASN A 149 32.99 -17.01 -14.77
N TYR A 150 33.22 -17.11 -16.05
CA TYR A 150 33.94 -18.21 -16.69
C TYR A 150 34.96 -17.65 -17.68
N ALA A 151 36.16 -18.21 -17.71
CA ALA A 151 37.14 -17.95 -18.73
C ALA A 151 38.02 -19.18 -18.95
N GLU A 152 38.40 -19.37 -20.19
CA GLU A 152 39.35 -20.40 -20.64
C GLU A 152 40.41 -19.80 -21.60
N GLU A 153 41.55 -20.40 -21.63
CA GLU A 153 42.68 -20.06 -22.50
C GLU A 153 43.31 -21.37 -23.00
N ASP A 154 43.39 -21.53 -24.30
CA ASP A 154 43.90 -22.76 -24.96
C ASP A 154 43.28 -24.05 -24.42
N ASP A 155 41.95 -24.07 -24.35
CA ASP A 155 41.11 -25.18 -23.81
C ASP A 155 41.31 -25.46 -22.29
N GLU A 156 42.10 -24.65 -21.58
CA GLU A 156 42.25 -24.75 -20.16
C GLU A 156 41.37 -23.71 -19.41
N VAL A 157 40.58 -24.17 -18.44
CA VAL A 157 39.71 -23.28 -17.63
C VAL A 157 40.61 -22.47 -16.66
N THR A 158 40.69 -21.15 -16.89
CA THR A 158 41.45 -20.23 -16.07
C THR A 158 40.61 -19.56 -14.98
N THR A 159 39.33 -19.43 -15.22
CA THR A 159 38.40 -18.81 -14.23
C THR A 159 37.08 -19.53 -14.23
N ARG A 160 36.59 -19.89 -13.03
CA ARG A 160 35.24 -20.42 -12.80
C ARG A 160 34.78 -19.99 -11.40
N ASN A 161 34.15 -18.84 -11.31
CA ASN A 161 33.76 -18.24 -10.04
C ASN A 161 32.26 -18.11 -9.92
N HIS A 162 31.73 -18.41 -8.73
CA HIS A 162 30.35 -18.20 -8.34
C HIS A 162 30.33 -17.30 -7.11
N TYR A 163 29.50 -16.31 -7.12
CA TYR A 163 29.24 -15.46 -5.97
C TYR A 163 27.75 -15.33 -5.74
N GLY A 164 27.30 -15.60 -4.52
CA GLY A 164 25.92 -15.42 -4.11
C GLY A 164 25.84 -14.52 -2.88
N GLU A 165 24.92 -13.58 -2.87
CA GLU A 165 24.67 -12.68 -1.76
C GLU A 165 23.17 -12.65 -1.47
N ILE A 166 22.82 -12.80 -0.19
CA ILE A 166 21.46 -12.57 0.34
C ILE A 166 21.62 -11.55 1.45
N LYS A 167 20.87 -10.46 1.36
CA LYS A 167 20.77 -9.43 2.42
C LYS A 167 19.32 -9.20 2.77
N TYR A 168 19.07 -9.09 4.05
CA TYR A 168 17.79 -8.75 4.65
C TYR A 168 17.91 -7.48 5.47
#